data_56d4ba12010f52935e4ade82f2247682
#
_entry.id   56d4ba12010f52935e4ade82f2247682
#
_cell.length_a   1.000
_cell.length_b   1.000
_cell.length_c   1.000
_cell.angle_alpha   90.00
_cell.angle_beta   90.00
_cell.angle_gamma   90.00
#
_symmetry.space_group_name_H-M   'P 1'
#
loop_
_entity.id
_entity.type
_entity.pdbx_description
1 polymer ?
#
loop_
_entity_poly.entity_id
_entity_poly.type
_entity_poly.pdbx_seq_one_letter_code
_entity_poly.pdbx_strand_id
1 'polypeptide(L)'
;MAYFYEEPSRTFGEYLLVPGYSSAENVPTAVSLKTPLVKYRKGEEACPLEMNIPMISAIMQSVSGDKLAIALAREGGVSFIYGSQSIENEAAMVRRVKSYKAGYVVSDSNLAPTATLHDVLELKARTGHSTIAVTADGTPHGKLMGIVASRDYRVNHTPDDASVTTFMTPIEKLVTAPENTSLHDCNNIIWDNKINTLPLVDAEGNLKYFVFRKDYDSHKKNVNELLDANKSYVVGAGINTRDYAQRVPALVEAGVDVLCIDSSEGYSEWQSRTIAWIREHYGDTVKVGAGNVVDAEGFRFLAKAGADFVKIGIGGGSICITRETKGIGRGQATAVIEVAKARDEYYKETGIYVPICSDGGIVHDYHITLALAMGADFVMLGRYFARFDESPTNKVRINGQYMKEYWGEGSNRARNWQRYDLGGSTKLSFEEGVDSYVPYAGPLSDGVQTTLYKVKSTMCNCGALSIPELQQKAKLTVVSSTSIVEGGSHDVMLKNATPNIMNG
;
A
#
# COMPACT_ATOMS: atom_id res chain seq x y z
N MET A 1 25.80 6.57 -34.62
CA MET A 1 25.06 5.32 -34.77
C MET A 1 24.44 5.03 -33.39
N ALA A 2 23.18 4.56 -33.33
CA ALA A 2 22.57 4.23 -32.06
C ALA A 2 23.30 3.05 -31.39
N TYR A 3 23.28 3.02 -30.06
CA TYR A 3 23.78 1.88 -29.30
C TYR A 3 22.72 0.76 -29.31
N PHE A 4 23.15 -0.48 -29.45
CA PHE A 4 22.29 -1.67 -29.44
C PHE A 4 22.74 -2.60 -28.31
N TYR A 5 21.77 -3.02 -27.47
CA TYR A 5 21.97 -4.15 -26.57
C TYR A 5 21.96 -5.45 -27.38
N GLU A 6 22.96 -6.29 -27.22
CA GLU A 6 23.08 -7.56 -27.96
C GLU A 6 22.07 -8.61 -27.49
N GLU A 7 21.82 -8.63 -26.16
CA GLU A 7 20.90 -9.59 -25.56
C GLU A 7 19.44 -9.13 -25.64
N PRO A 8 18.51 -10.04 -25.89
CA PRO A 8 17.08 -9.73 -25.87
C PRO A 8 16.63 -9.22 -24.51
N SER A 9 15.77 -8.21 -24.51
CA SER A 9 15.12 -7.70 -23.31
C SER A 9 13.97 -8.62 -22.89
N ARG A 10 14.06 -9.25 -21.70
CA ARG A 10 13.18 -10.34 -21.24
C ARG A 10 12.21 -9.89 -20.17
N THR A 11 11.05 -10.55 -20.14
CA THR A 11 10.01 -10.40 -19.12
C THR A 11 10.11 -11.52 -18.06
N PHE A 12 9.39 -11.40 -16.95
CA PHE A 12 9.37 -12.44 -15.91
C PHE A 12 8.85 -13.78 -16.42
N GLY A 13 7.87 -13.78 -17.34
CA GLY A 13 7.30 -15.00 -17.88
C GLY A 13 8.29 -15.87 -18.69
N GLU A 14 9.47 -15.34 -19.01
CA GLU A 14 10.52 -16.06 -19.73
C GLU A 14 11.52 -16.75 -18.78
N TYR A 15 11.23 -16.76 -17.46
CA TYR A 15 12.10 -17.38 -16.46
C TYR A 15 11.33 -18.31 -15.55
N LEU A 16 12.02 -19.34 -15.07
CA LEU A 16 11.60 -20.17 -13.95
C LEU A 16 12.72 -20.28 -12.92
N LEU A 17 12.31 -20.49 -11.66
CA LEU A 17 13.22 -20.86 -10.58
C LEU A 17 13.51 -22.35 -10.63
N VAL A 18 14.78 -22.71 -10.57
CA VAL A 18 15.20 -24.11 -10.42
C VAL A 18 15.23 -24.42 -8.91
N PRO A 19 14.57 -25.50 -8.46
CA PRO A 19 14.57 -25.85 -7.05
C PRO A 19 15.98 -26.02 -6.48
N GLY A 20 16.18 -25.53 -5.26
CA GLY A 20 17.40 -25.73 -4.48
C GLY A 20 17.23 -26.85 -3.44
N TYR A 21 18.27 -27.06 -2.64
CA TYR A 21 18.16 -27.95 -1.49
C TYR A 21 17.24 -27.32 -0.43
N SER A 22 16.25 -28.08 0.02
CA SER A 22 15.28 -27.71 1.05
C SER A 22 15.41 -28.68 2.23
N SER A 23 15.60 -28.15 3.43
CA SER A 23 15.65 -28.94 4.67
C SER A 23 14.31 -28.93 5.40
N ALA A 24 14.20 -29.67 6.49
CA ALA A 24 13.02 -29.67 7.36
C ALA A 24 12.74 -28.29 8.01
N GLU A 25 13.72 -27.39 8.03
CA GLU A 25 13.60 -26.03 8.54
C GLU A 25 12.97 -25.06 7.53
N ASN A 26 13.00 -25.41 6.24
CA ASN A 26 12.43 -24.60 5.17
C ASN A 26 10.91 -24.76 5.11
N VAL A 27 10.21 -24.14 6.05
CA VAL A 27 8.75 -24.12 6.13
C VAL A 27 8.23 -22.69 5.97
N PRO A 28 7.05 -22.47 5.36
CA PRO A 28 6.53 -21.12 5.10
C PRO A 28 6.42 -20.23 6.35
N THR A 29 6.17 -20.82 7.52
CA THR A 29 6.07 -20.08 8.79
C THR A 29 7.44 -19.56 9.29
N ALA A 30 8.56 -20.14 8.85
CA ALA A 30 9.90 -19.70 9.18
C ALA A 30 10.43 -18.62 8.23
N VAL A 31 9.75 -18.39 7.10
CA VAL A 31 10.18 -17.39 6.09
C VAL A 31 9.87 -15.97 6.55
N SER A 32 10.91 -15.14 6.63
CA SER A 32 10.81 -13.70 6.80
C SER A 32 10.75 -12.99 5.45
N LEU A 33 9.73 -12.15 5.26
CA LEU A 33 9.58 -11.29 4.09
C LEU A 33 9.96 -9.83 4.37
N LYS A 34 10.59 -9.55 5.52
CA LYS A 34 11.08 -8.21 5.85
C LYS A 34 12.06 -7.70 4.80
N THR A 35 11.92 -6.43 4.45
CA THR A 35 12.71 -5.80 3.40
C THR A 35 12.87 -4.30 3.65
N PRO A 36 14.06 -3.72 3.34
CA PRO A 36 14.26 -2.27 3.48
C PRO A 36 13.40 -1.50 2.47
N LEU A 37 12.78 -0.41 2.91
CA LEU A 37 12.07 0.52 2.02
C LEU A 37 12.95 1.70 1.61
N VAL A 38 13.88 2.12 2.46
CA VAL A 38 14.68 3.33 2.27
C VAL A 38 16.18 3.07 2.38
N LYS A 39 16.99 3.96 1.81
CA LYS A 39 18.46 3.87 1.86
C LYS A 39 19.00 3.87 3.29
N TYR A 40 20.09 3.16 3.51
CA TYR A 40 20.81 3.07 4.78
C TYR A 40 22.26 2.59 4.58
N ARG A 41 23.11 2.78 5.59
CA ARG A 41 24.46 2.22 5.61
C ARG A 41 24.42 0.77 6.08
N LYS A 42 24.24 -0.14 5.12
CA LYS A 42 24.08 -1.57 5.38
C LYS A 42 25.33 -2.16 6.06
N GLY A 43 25.13 -2.75 7.23
CA GLY A 43 26.20 -3.29 8.07
C GLY A 43 26.71 -2.32 9.14
N GLU A 44 26.39 -1.02 9.07
CA GLU A 44 26.75 0.00 10.05
C GLU A 44 25.54 0.44 10.89
N GLU A 45 24.34 0.47 10.28
CA GLU A 45 23.10 0.89 10.92
C GLU A 45 21.90 0.01 10.54
N ALA A 46 20.85 0.04 11.34
CA ALA A 46 19.57 -0.56 10.99
C ALA A 46 18.87 0.31 9.91
N CYS A 47 18.11 -0.32 9.02
CA CYS A 47 17.30 0.42 8.07
C CYS A 47 16.25 1.27 8.82
N PRO A 48 16.16 2.60 8.57
CA PRO A 48 15.22 3.47 9.28
C PRO A 48 13.75 3.13 9.03
N LEU A 49 13.43 2.54 7.90
CA LEU A 49 12.07 2.12 7.54
C LEU A 49 12.12 0.80 6.77
N GLU A 50 11.72 -0.27 7.44
CA GLU A 50 11.56 -1.60 6.85
C GLU A 50 10.09 -1.94 6.71
N MET A 51 9.74 -2.69 5.65
CA MET A 51 8.42 -3.30 5.49
C MET A 51 8.42 -4.75 5.98
N ASN A 52 7.28 -5.23 6.45
CA ASN A 52 7.11 -6.61 6.88
C ASN A 52 6.79 -7.57 5.72
N ILE A 53 6.30 -7.03 4.60
CA ILE A 53 6.08 -7.73 3.34
C ILE A 53 6.62 -6.91 2.16
N PRO A 54 7.11 -7.52 1.08
CA PRO A 54 7.75 -6.81 -0.03
C PRO A 54 6.75 -6.28 -1.06
N MET A 55 5.66 -5.68 -0.61
CA MET A 55 4.57 -5.21 -1.49
C MET A 55 4.20 -3.77 -1.20
N ILE A 56 4.15 -2.95 -2.26
CA ILE A 56 3.62 -1.59 -2.20
C ILE A 56 2.57 -1.39 -3.29
N SER A 57 1.62 -0.48 -3.06
CA SER A 57 0.59 -0.17 -4.05
C SER A 57 1.04 0.93 -5.01
N ALA A 58 0.59 0.83 -6.27
CA ALA A 58 0.91 1.80 -7.31
C ALA A 58 0.25 3.17 -7.03
N ILE A 59 0.97 4.24 -7.39
CA ILE A 59 0.53 5.63 -7.22
C ILE A 59 -0.52 5.97 -8.28
N MET A 60 -1.73 5.46 -8.11
CA MET A 60 -2.79 5.56 -9.11
C MET A 60 -4.15 5.86 -8.47
N GLN A 61 -4.94 6.75 -9.10
CA GLN A 61 -6.30 7.08 -8.68
C GLN A 61 -7.19 5.85 -8.51
N SER A 62 -7.03 4.87 -9.39
CA SER A 62 -7.82 3.65 -9.39
C SER A 62 -7.33 2.58 -8.40
N VAL A 63 -6.25 2.83 -7.65
CA VAL A 63 -5.60 1.83 -6.78
C VAL A 63 -5.47 2.32 -5.35
N SER A 64 -4.83 3.46 -5.12
CA SER A 64 -4.23 3.81 -3.81
C SER A 64 -4.93 4.97 -3.11
N GLY A 65 -6.07 4.69 -2.47
CA GLY A 65 -6.72 5.58 -1.53
C GLY A 65 -6.39 5.25 -0.06
N ASP A 66 -6.95 6.02 0.86
CA ASP A 66 -6.76 5.87 2.30
C ASP A 66 -7.22 4.51 2.85
N LYS A 67 -8.34 3.96 2.36
CA LYS A 67 -8.85 2.64 2.77
C LYS A 67 -7.87 1.52 2.41
N LEU A 68 -7.33 1.55 1.19
CA LEU A 68 -6.33 0.58 0.76
C LEU A 68 -5.03 0.75 1.55
N ALA A 69 -4.64 1.99 1.86
CA ALA A 69 -3.44 2.26 2.65
C ALA A 69 -3.53 1.66 4.05
N ILE A 70 -4.67 1.80 4.73
CA ILE A 70 -4.91 1.19 6.04
C ILE A 70 -4.87 -0.33 5.94
N ALA A 71 -5.56 -0.91 4.94
CA ALA A 71 -5.61 -2.36 4.78
C ALA A 71 -4.24 -2.97 4.46
N LEU A 72 -3.46 -2.33 3.58
CA LEU A 72 -2.14 -2.82 3.21
C LEU A 72 -1.12 -2.67 4.36
N ALA A 73 -1.19 -1.59 5.13
CA ALA A 73 -0.36 -1.43 6.32
C ALA A 73 -0.66 -2.49 7.40
N ARG A 74 -1.91 -2.92 7.54
CA ARG A 74 -2.30 -4.06 8.40
C ARG A 74 -1.65 -5.36 7.98
N GLU A 75 -1.45 -5.58 6.69
CA GLU A 75 -0.76 -6.77 6.16
C GLU A 75 0.77 -6.61 6.16
N GLY A 76 1.29 -5.41 6.45
CA GLY A 76 2.73 -5.15 6.57
C GLY A 76 3.40 -4.48 5.38
N GLY A 77 2.64 -4.06 4.38
CA GLY A 77 3.11 -3.30 3.21
C GLY A 77 2.85 -1.80 3.32
N VAL A 78 3.17 -1.07 2.26
CA VAL A 78 2.96 0.39 2.19
C VAL A 78 2.14 0.76 0.95
N SER A 79 1.11 1.56 1.15
CA SER A 79 0.38 2.18 0.04
C SER A 79 0.87 3.61 -0.17
N PHE A 80 1.04 3.99 -1.44
CA PHE A 80 1.36 5.36 -1.82
C PHE A 80 0.09 6.06 -2.33
N ILE A 81 -0.46 6.97 -1.54
CA ILE A 81 -1.63 7.78 -1.92
C ILE A 81 -1.33 8.49 -3.24
N TYR A 82 -2.29 8.48 -4.16
CA TYR A 82 -2.10 9.07 -5.49
C TYR A 82 -2.03 10.60 -5.46
N GLY A 83 -1.07 11.18 -6.20
CA GLY A 83 -0.83 12.62 -6.27
C GLY A 83 -1.68 13.35 -7.32
N SER A 84 -2.43 12.65 -8.18
CA SER A 84 -3.28 13.24 -9.23
C SER A 84 -4.61 13.77 -8.66
N GLN A 85 -4.51 14.58 -7.62
CA GLN A 85 -5.59 15.24 -6.90
C GLN A 85 -5.09 16.54 -6.28
N SER A 86 -5.98 17.31 -5.65
CA SER A 86 -5.55 18.52 -4.94
C SER A 86 -4.65 18.17 -3.75
N ILE A 87 -3.76 19.09 -3.39
CA ILE A 87 -2.83 18.95 -2.27
C ILE A 87 -3.62 18.71 -0.97
N GLU A 88 -4.72 19.44 -0.77
CA GLU A 88 -5.57 19.38 0.41
C GLU A 88 -6.22 17.99 0.58
N ASN A 89 -6.72 17.42 -0.52
CA ASN A 89 -7.35 16.10 -0.52
C ASN A 89 -6.33 15.00 -0.22
N GLU A 90 -5.17 15.05 -0.85
CA GLU A 90 -4.09 14.07 -0.60
C GLU A 90 -3.61 14.13 0.84
N ALA A 91 -3.32 15.34 1.36
CA ALA A 91 -2.94 15.55 2.75
C ALA A 91 -4.05 15.08 3.73
N ALA A 92 -5.33 15.27 3.38
CA ALA A 92 -6.45 14.76 4.18
C ALA A 92 -6.50 13.22 4.20
N MET A 93 -6.21 12.55 3.07
CA MET A 93 -6.10 11.09 3.02
C MET A 93 -4.94 10.59 3.89
N VAL A 94 -3.76 11.22 3.79
CA VAL A 94 -2.60 10.90 4.65
C VAL A 94 -2.97 11.05 6.12
N ARG A 95 -3.57 12.19 6.53
CA ARG A 95 -4.03 12.41 7.93
C ARG A 95 -5.00 11.33 8.39
N ARG A 96 -5.94 10.89 7.53
CA ARG A 96 -6.87 9.79 7.87
C ARG A 96 -6.12 8.50 8.16
N VAL A 97 -5.14 8.11 7.33
CA VAL A 97 -4.32 6.91 7.59
C VAL A 97 -3.54 7.06 8.91
N LYS A 98 -2.90 8.21 9.12
CA LYS A 98 -2.10 8.48 10.35
C LYS A 98 -2.94 8.57 11.62
N SER A 99 -4.24 8.84 11.51
CA SER A 99 -5.16 8.83 12.64
C SER A 99 -5.46 7.41 13.15
N TYR A 100 -5.24 6.39 12.34
CA TYR A 100 -5.39 4.99 12.74
C TYR A 100 -4.14 4.51 13.49
N LYS A 101 -4.33 4.16 14.76
CA LYS A 101 -3.33 3.51 15.60
C LYS A 101 -3.72 2.06 15.81
N ALA A 102 -2.75 1.16 15.85
CA ALA A 102 -2.99 -0.26 16.10
C ALA A 102 -3.73 -0.48 17.44
N GLY A 103 -4.91 -1.09 17.37
CA GLY A 103 -5.78 -1.30 18.52
C GLY A 103 -6.59 -0.07 18.98
N TYR A 104 -6.39 1.10 18.36
CA TYR A 104 -7.17 2.31 18.60
C TYR A 104 -8.02 2.62 17.36
N VAL A 105 -9.30 2.92 17.57
CA VAL A 105 -10.26 3.18 16.50
C VAL A 105 -10.78 4.60 16.56
N VAL A 106 -10.57 5.39 15.51
CA VAL A 106 -11.28 6.65 15.34
C VAL A 106 -12.73 6.34 14.98
N SER A 107 -13.69 6.92 15.69
CA SER A 107 -15.09 6.68 15.43
C SER A 107 -15.51 7.25 14.08
N ASP A 108 -16.07 6.42 13.21
CA ASP A 108 -16.76 6.82 11.98
C ASP A 108 -18.29 6.82 12.13
N SER A 109 -18.77 6.49 13.33
CA SER A 109 -20.19 6.38 13.68
C SER A 109 -20.49 7.33 14.83
N ASN A 110 -20.83 8.58 14.50
CA ASN A 110 -21.04 9.66 15.44
C ASN A 110 -22.37 10.36 15.18
N LEU A 111 -23.06 10.74 16.24
CA LEU A 111 -24.32 11.49 16.21
C LEU A 111 -24.28 12.68 17.19
N ALA A 112 -25.02 13.73 16.87
CA ALA A 112 -25.27 14.83 17.79
C ALA A 112 -26.38 14.44 18.81
N PRO A 113 -26.48 15.11 19.98
CA PRO A 113 -27.48 14.82 20.98
C PRO A 113 -28.94 15.03 20.51
N THR A 114 -29.11 15.76 19.42
CA THR A 114 -30.42 16.00 18.76
C THR A 114 -30.90 14.84 17.88
N ALA A 115 -30.05 13.84 17.64
CA ALA A 115 -30.39 12.69 16.83
C ALA A 115 -31.44 11.80 17.49
N THR A 116 -32.13 10.99 16.69
CA THR A 116 -33.20 10.09 17.11
C THR A 116 -32.80 8.61 16.95
N LEU A 117 -33.67 7.69 17.41
CA LEU A 117 -33.48 6.26 17.14
C LEU A 117 -33.42 5.94 15.64
N HIS A 118 -34.24 6.64 14.85
CA HIS A 118 -34.20 6.50 13.39
C HIS A 118 -32.78 6.76 12.83
N ASP A 119 -32.14 7.87 13.26
CA ASP A 119 -30.78 8.21 12.85
C ASP A 119 -29.74 7.16 13.28
N VAL A 120 -29.92 6.58 14.49
CA VAL A 120 -29.10 5.48 14.99
C VAL A 120 -29.20 4.25 14.09
N LEU A 121 -30.43 3.87 13.69
CA LEU A 121 -30.66 2.69 12.84
C LEU A 121 -30.15 2.90 11.42
N GLU A 122 -30.36 4.10 10.85
CA GLU A 122 -29.84 4.47 9.54
C GLU A 122 -28.29 4.44 9.53
N LEU A 123 -27.66 5.06 10.53
CA LEU A 123 -26.19 5.07 10.66
C LEU A 123 -25.65 3.64 10.82
N LYS A 124 -26.31 2.81 11.64
CA LYS A 124 -25.93 1.42 11.81
C LYS A 124 -26.08 0.60 10.52
N ALA A 125 -27.16 0.81 9.75
CA ALA A 125 -27.36 0.14 8.46
C ALA A 125 -26.26 0.54 7.45
N ARG A 126 -25.82 1.79 7.49
CA ARG A 126 -24.78 2.33 6.60
C ARG A 126 -23.38 1.88 6.99
N THR A 127 -23.02 1.88 8.29
CA THR A 127 -21.67 1.62 8.77
C THR A 127 -21.44 0.17 9.22
N GLY A 128 -22.51 -0.55 9.56
CA GLY A 128 -22.43 -1.89 10.16
C GLY A 128 -22.00 -1.89 11.64
N HIS A 129 -21.73 -0.71 12.24
CA HIS A 129 -21.21 -0.60 13.59
C HIS A 129 -22.34 -0.61 14.64
N SER A 130 -22.08 -1.30 15.75
CA SER A 130 -23.05 -1.42 16.85
C SER A 130 -22.80 -0.44 18.02
N THR A 131 -21.67 0.24 18.01
CA THR A 131 -21.33 1.27 19.01
C THR A 131 -21.22 2.61 18.28
N ILE A 132 -22.00 3.59 18.71
CA ILE A 132 -22.12 4.90 18.13
C ILE A 132 -21.75 5.92 19.20
N ALA A 133 -20.82 6.84 18.90
CA ALA A 133 -20.51 7.95 19.81
C ALA A 133 -21.58 9.04 19.69
N VAL A 134 -21.99 9.58 20.84
CA VAL A 134 -22.78 10.81 20.89
C VAL A 134 -21.83 11.92 21.33
N THR A 135 -21.53 12.83 20.41
CA THR A 135 -20.64 13.97 20.65
C THR A 135 -21.42 15.28 20.51
N ALA A 136 -20.99 16.34 21.17
CA ALA A 136 -21.72 17.60 21.24
C ALA A 136 -22.09 18.18 19.87
N ASP A 137 -21.24 17.94 18.86
CA ASP A 137 -21.38 18.42 17.48
C ASP A 137 -21.62 17.32 16.43
N GLY A 138 -21.71 16.05 16.86
CA GLY A 138 -21.87 14.90 15.97
C GLY A 138 -20.61 14.52 15.20
N THR A 139 -19.44 15.09 15.52
CA THR A 139 -18.17 14.81 14.83
C THR A 139 -17.33 13.74 15.55
N PRO A 140 -16.37 13.10 14.86
CA PRO A 140 -15.46 12.11 15.47
C PRO A 140 -14.62 12.63 16.64
N HIS A 141 -14.40 13.94 16.69
CA HIS A 141 -13.53 14.60 17.67
C HIS A 141 -14.27 15.62 18.53
N GLY A 142 -15.60 15.62 18.51
CA GLY A 142 -16.41 16.46 19.37
C GLY A 142 -16.36 16.01 20.84
N LYS A 143 -16.81 16.89 21.75
CA LYS A 143 -16.90 16.57 23.18
C LYS A 143 -17.82 15.38 23.39
N LEU A 144 -17.32 14.33 24.04
CA LEU A 144 -18.08 13.09 24.27
C LEU A 144 -19.21 13.35 25.27
N MET A 145 -20.44 13.06 24.85
CA MET A 145 -21.65 13.17 25.69
C MET A 145 -22.13 11.79 26.15
N GLY A 146 -21.86 10.74 25.39
CA GLY A 146 -22.26 9.39 25.70
C GLY A 146 -21.99 8.42 24.56
N ILE A 147 -22.43 7.19 24.71
CA ILE A 147 -22.41 6.17 23.65
C ILE A 147 -23.77 5.50 23.53
N VAL A 148 -24.11 5.03 22.33
CA VAL A 148 -25.23 4.14 22.06
C VAL A 148 -24.70 2.80 21.64
N ALA A 149 -25.16 1.74 22.28
CA ALA A 149 -24.89 0.36 21.88
C ALA A 149 -26.23 -0.38 21.64
N SER A 150 -26.18 -1.50 20.93
CA SER A 150 -27.39 -2.26 20.58
C SER A 150 -28.23 -2.72 21.81
N ARG A 151 -27.66 -2.74 22.99
CA ARG A 151 -28.33 -3.06 24.26
C ARG A 151 -29.12 -1.90 24.85
N ASP A 152 -28.91 -0.67 24.38
CA ASP A 152 -29.46 0.55 24.97
C ASP A 152 -30.86 0.89 24.45
N TYR A 153 -31.32 0.21 23.39
CA TYR A 153 -32.63 0.38 22.80
C TYR A 153 -33.24 -0.96 22.34
N ARG A 154 -34.55 -0.95 22.18
CA ARG A 154 -35.33 -2.10 21.63
C ARG A 154 -36.13 -1.61 20.42
N VAL A 155 -35.79 -2.06 19.21
CA VAL A 155 -36.36 -1.59 17.94
C VAL A 155 -37.89 -1.58 17.94
N ASN A 156 -38.55 -2.57 18.60
CA ASN A 156 -40.01 -2.67 18.62
C ASN A 156 -40.68 -1.99 19.84
N HIS A 157 -39.89 -1.33 20.71
CA HIS A 157 -40.41 -0.75 21.95
C HIS A 157 -39.98 0.71 22.14
N THR A 158 -38.85 1.10 21.61
CA THR A 158 -38.38 2.50 21.66
C THR A 158 -38.92 3.21 20.43
N PRO A 159 -39.63 4.37 20.59
CA PRO A 159 -40.16 5.13 19.45
C PRO A 159 -39.03 5.57 18.52
N ASP A 160 -39.30 5.55 17.19
CA ASP A 160 -38.30 5.95 16.18
C ASP A 160 -37.83 7.41 16.31
N ASP A 161 -38.71 8.29 16.83
CA ASP A 161 -38.44 9.70 17.08
C ASP A 161 -37.85 9.96 18.48
N ALA A 162 -37.63 8.92 19.30
CA ALA A 162 -37.04 9.08 20.62
C ALA A 162 -35.63 9.67 20.50
N SER A 163 -35.38 10.76 21.25
CA SER A 163 -34.05 11.37 21.28
C SER A 163 -32.98 10.42 21.80
N VAL A 164 -31.84 10.40 21.16
CA VAL A 164 -30.69 9.57 21.53
C VAL A 164 -30.27 9.77 22.99
N THR A 165 -30.46 10.96 23.55
CA THR A 165 -30.14 11.29 24.95
C THR A 165 -31.01 10.55 25.98
N THR A 166 -32.18 10.03 25.58
CA THR A 166 -33.08 9.30 26.48
C THR A 166 -32.66 7.85 26.72
N PHE A 167 -31.90 7.26 25.78
CA PHE A 167 -31.50 5.85 25.87
C PHE A 167 -29.99 5.64 25.76
N MET A 168 -29.17 6.63 25.39
CA MET A 168 -27.70 6.48 25.40
C MET A 168 -27.18 6.21 26.83
N THR A 169 -26.03 5.57 26.91
CA THR A 169 -25.23 5.55 28.13
C THR A 169 -24.49 6.89 28.25
N PRO A 170 -24.87 7.79 29.19
CA PRO A 170 -24.26 9.12 29.28
C PRO A 170 -22.83 9.05 29.82
N ILE A 171 -22.04 10.11 29.56
CA ILE A 171 -20.60 10.19 29.91
C ILE A 171 -20.31 9.89 31.39
N GLU A 172 -21.17 10.33 32.30
CA GLU A 172 -21.02 10.12 33.72
C GLU A 172 -21.09 8.65 34.16
N LYS A 173 -21.64 7.80 33.31
CA LYS A 173 -21.73 6.34 33.52
C LYS A 173 -20.70 5.56 32.71
N LEU A 174 -19.90 6.24 31.87
CA LEU A 174 -18.89 5.60 31.07
C LEU A 174 -17.56 5.54 31.82
N VAL A 175 -16.86 4.44 31.64
CA VAL A 175 -15.43 4.37 31.95
C VAL A 175 -14.70 4.95 30.74
N THR A 176 -13.90 5.98 30.96
CA THR A 176 -13.05 6.63 29.95
C THR A 176 -11.59 6.63 30.42
N ALA A 177 -10.66 6.83 29.48
CA ALA A 177 -9.25 7.03 29.83
C ALA A 177 -8.63 8.16 28.97
N PRO A 178 -7.50 8.75 29.37
CA PRO A 178 -6.78 9.72 28.57
C PRO A 178 -6.34 9.19 27.21
N GLU A 179 -6.27 10.08 26.20
CA GLU A 179 -5.90 9.73 24.81
C GLU A 179 -4.51 9.08 24.68
N ASN A 180 -3.60 9.32 25.61
CA ASN A 180 -2.24 8.78 25.64
C ASN A 180 -2.11 7.48 26.46
N THR A 181 -3.20 6.90 26.97
CA THR A 181 -3.19 5.64 27.71
C THR A 181 -2.67 4.52 26.81
N SER A 182 -1.72 3.71 27.31
CA SER A 182 -1.16 2.60 26.55
C SER A 182 -2.22 1.54 26.23
N LEU A 183 -2.05 0.81 25.12
CA LEU A 183 -3.00 -0.25 24.74
C LEU A 183 -3.07 -1.35 25.80
N HIS A 184 -1.95 -1.63 26.47
CA HIS A 184 -1.89 -2.57 27.59
C HIS A 184 -2.76 -2.09 28.77
N ASP A 185 -2.63 -0.82 29.16
CA ASP A 185 -3.42 -0.26 30.26
C ASP A 185 -4.89 -0.11 29.88
N CYS A 186 -5.19 0.25 28.63
CA CYS A 186 -6.56 0.22 28.11
C CYS A 186 -7.18 -1.18 28.25
N ASN A 187 -6.43 -2.22 27.94
CA ASN A 187 -6.90 -3.60 28.08
C ASN A 187 -7.16 -3.97 29.56
N ASN A 188 -6.27 -3.57 30.48
CA ASN A 188 -6.48 -3.79 31.92
C ASN A 188 -7.76 -3.07 32.39
N ILE A 189 -7.96 -1.79 32.00
CA ILE A 189 -9.17 -1.03 32.31
C ILE A 189 -10.43 -1.75 31.78
N ILE A 190 -10.39 -2.26 30.54
CA ILE A 190 -11.49 -3.02 29.93
C ILE A 190 -11.83 -4.27 30.73
N TRP A 191 -10.82 -5.02 31.17
CA TRP A 191 -11.01 -6.25 31.93
C TRP A 191 -11.51 -5.98 33.35
N ASP A 192 -10.91 -5.04 34.07
CA ASP A 192 -11.26 -4.72 35.44
C ASP A 192 -12.67 -4.19 35.56
N ASN A 193 -13.11 -3.38 34.58
CA ASN A 193 -14.46 -2.81 34.56
C ASN A 193 -15.48 -3.67 33.80
N LYS A 194 -15.08 -4.84 33.24
CA LYS A 194 -15.95 -5.76 32.49
C LYS A 194 -16.71 -5.09 31.33
N ILE A 195 -16.06 -4.14 30.67
CA ILE A 195 -16.58 -3.42 29.50
C ILE A 195 -16.03 -3.99 28.21
N ASN A 196 -16.68 -3.68 27.07
CA ASN A 196 -16.22 -4.09 25.74
C ASN A 196 -15.65 -2.94 24.93
N THR A 197 -15.87 -1.71 25.38
CA THR A 197 -15.52 -0.48 24.69
C THR A 197 -15.00 0.53 25.69
N LEU A 198 -13.82 1.09 25.45
CA LEU A 198 -13.20 2.13 26.25
C LEU A 198 -13.01 3.37 25.37
N PRO A 199 -13.78 4.46 25.61
CA PRO A 199 -13.52 5.75 24.96
C PRO A 199 -12.26 6.38 25.55
N LEU A 200 -11.39 6.92 24.68
CA LEU A 200 -10.24 7.72 25.04
C LEU A 200 -10.50 9.19 24.71
N VAL A 201 -10.30 10.05 25.67
CA VAL A 201 -10.62 11.49 25.56
C VAL A 201 -9.38 12.35 25.87
N ASP A 202 -9.35 13.57 25.31
CA ASP A 202 -8.35 14.57 25.67
C ASP A 202 -8.70 15.28 27.00
N ALA A 203 -7.87 16.25 27.37
CA ALA A 203 -8.05 17.01 28.63
C ALA A 203 -9.36 17.84 28.65
N GLU A 204 -9.89 18.20 27.49
CA GLU A 204 -11.13 18.94 27.28
C GLU A 204 -12.37 18.03 27.25
N GLY A 205 -12.14 16.70 27.24
CA GLY A 205 -13.20 15.67 27.15
C GLY A 205 -13.66 15.39 25.71
N ASN A 206 -12.88 15.77 24.68
CA ASN A 206 -13.19 15.42 23.30
C ASN A 206 -12.79 13.99 23.01
N LEU A 207 -13.62 13.27 22.25
CA LEU A 207 -13.34 11.91 21.83
C LEU A 207 -12.14 11.88 20.87
N LYS A 208 -11.17 10.99 21.13
CA LYS A 208 -10.04 10.74 20.22
C LYS A 208 -10.12 9.36 19.63
N TYR A 209 -10.28 8.33 20.44
CA TYR A 209 -10.30 6.94 20.04
C TYR A 209 -11.30 6.13 20.84
N PHE A 210 -11.70 5.00 20.26
CA PHE A 210 -12.19 3.85 21.00
C PHE A 210 -11.12 2.76 21.05
N VAL A 211 -11.06 2.03 22.15
CA VAL A 211 -10.40 0.74 22.25
C VAL A 211 -11.45 -0.32 22.48
N PHE A 212 -11.56 -1.28 21.59
CA PHE A 212 -12.48 -2.41 21.72
C PHE A 212 -11.71 -3.64 22.15
N ARG A 213 -12.29 -4.43 23.04
CA ARG A 213 -11.71 -5.69 23.50
C ARG A 213 -11.34 -6.62 22.35
N LYS A 214 -12.25 -6.76 21.35
CA LYS A 214 -12.02 -7.60 20.17
C LYS A 214 -10.82 -7.15 19.31
N ASP A 215 -10.58 -5.84 19.21
CA ASP A 215 -9.52 -5.28 18.38
C ASP A 215 -8.15 -5.42 19.03
N TYR A 216 -8.09 -5.38 20.37
CA TYR A 216 -6.88 -5.72 21.10
C TYR A 216 -6.42 -7.15 20.83
N ASP A 217 -7.35 -8.12 20.87
CA ASP A 217 -7.04 -9.51 20.58
C ASP A 217 -6.61 -9.71 19.10
N SER A 218 -7.22 -8.99 18.18
CA SER A 218 -6.86 -9.01 16.77
C SER A 218 -5.46 -8.42 16.53
N HIS A 219 -5.17 -7.26 17.10
CA HIS A 219 -3.85 -6.62 17.02
C HIS A 219 -2.75 -7.52 17.61
N LYS A 220 -2.98 -8.13 18.77
CA LYS A 220 -2.03 -9.04 19.40
C LYS A 220 -1.71 -10.26 18.53
N LYS A 221 -2.66 -10.71 17.70
CA LYS A 221 -2.48 -11.82 16.76
C LYS A 221 -1.83 -11.40 15.44
N ASN A 222 -1.97 -10.15 15.03
CA ASN A 222 -1.43 -9.66 13.77
C ASN A 222 -0.05 -9.04 13.97
N VAL A 223 0.98 -9.87 13.86
CA VAL A 223 2.40 -9.47 14.00
C VAL A 223 2.94 -8.75 12.77
N ASN A 224 2.18 -8.69 11.69
CA ASN A 224 2.65 -8.12 10.42
C ASN A 224 2.33 -6.63 10.25
N GLU A 225 1.47 -6.04 11.10
CA GLU A 225 1.12 -4.61 10.98
C GLU A 225 2.37 -3.72 10.88
N LEU A 226 2.39 -2.83 9.90
CA LEU A 226 3.46 -1.88 9.70
C LEU A 226 3.13 -0.56 10.37
N LEU A 227 3.85 -0.26 11.45
CA LEU A 227 3.59 0.86 12.33
C LEU A 227 4.83 1.75 12.44
N ASP A 228 4.60 3.06 12.57
CA ASP A 228 5.62 4.02 12.95
C ASP A 228 5.93 3.99 14.46
N ALA A 229 6.83 4.85 14.92
CA ALA A 229 7.18 4.97 16.33
C ALA A 229 5.98 5.38 17.24
N ASN A 230 4.97 6.04 16.66
CA ASN A 230 3.76 6.48 17.36
C ASN A 230 2.64 5.44 17.32
N LYS A 231 2.90 4.25 16.79
CA LYS A 231 1.92 3.17 16.55
C LYS A 231 0.84 3.52 15.54
N SER A 232 1.03 4.54 14.72
CA SER A 232 0.19 4.83 13.55
C SER A 232 0.64 4.03 12.35
N TYR A 233 -0.28 3.71 11.43
CA TYR A 233 0.06 3.01 10.21
C TYR A 233 1.01 3.82 9.33
N VAL A 234 1.98 3.13 8.74
CA VAL A 234 2.92 3.72 7.77
C VAL A 234 2.19 3.97 6.45
N VAL A 235 2.38 5.16 5.88
CA VAL A 235 1.78 5.56 4.61
C VAL A 235 2.76 6.36 3.76
N GLY A 236 2.75 6.04 2.45
CA GLY A 236 3.43 6.82 1.43
C GLY A 236 2.49 7.77 0.71
N ALA A 237 3.06 8.73 -0.01
CA ALA A 237 2.33 9.64 -0.89
C ALA A 237 3.11 9.91 -2.18
N GLY A 238 2.38 10.02 -3.29
CA GLY A 238 2.93 10.36 -4.60
C GLY A 238 3.09 11.86 -4.76
N ILE A 239 4.23 12.29 -5.24
CA ILE A 239 4.47 13.68 -5.62
C ILE A 239 4.88 13.76 -7.10
N ASN A 240 4.77 14.93 -7.70
CA ASN A 240 5.22 15.18 -9.06
C ASN A 240 6.38 16.20 -9.07
N THR A 241 6.97 16.43 -10.24
CA THR A 241 8.10 17.34 -10.42
C THR A 241 7.71 18.81 -10.68
N ARG A 242 6.45 19.19 -10.44
CA ARG A 242 5.92 20.53 -10.74
C ARG A 242 5.47 21.30 -9.51
N ASP A 243 4.61 20.71 -8.69
CA ASP A 243 4.03 21.37 -7.51
C ASP A 243 4.66 20.92 -6.18
N TYR A 244 5.80 20.18 -6.25
CA TYR A 244 6.45 19.61 -5.07
C TYR A 244 6.74 20.65 -3.97
N ALA A 245 7.07 21.88 -4.33
CA ALA A 245 7.38 22.93 -3.35
C ALA A 245 6.19 23.31 -2.46
N GLN A 246 4.95 23.12 -2.93
CA GLN A 246 3.72 23.31 -2.17
C GLN A 246 3.21 21.98 -1.57
N ARG A 247 3.30 20.90 -2.32
CA ARG A 247 2.75 19.58 -1.95
C ARG A 247 3.53 18.93 -0.82
N VAL A 248 4.87 18.92 -0.89
CA VAL A 248 5.72 18.27 0.11
C VAL A 248 5.50 18.83 1.51
N PRO A 249 5.48 20.15 1.77
CA PRO A 249 5.18 20.69 3.08
C PRO A 249 3.83 20.23 3.65
N ALA A 250 2.77 20.23 2.83
CA ALA A 250 1.44 19.81 3.25
C ALA A 250 1.37 18.32 3.62
N LEU A 251 2.09 17.46 2.88
CA LEU A 251 2.17 16.03 3.15
C LEU A 251 3.02 15.73 4.41
N VAL A 252 4.11 16.46 4.60
CA VAL A 252 4.95 16.36 5.81
C VAL A 252 4.16 16.77 7.05
N GLU A 253 3.41 17.87 6.98
CA GLU A 253 2.51 18.30 8.05
C GLU A 253 1.40 17.27 8.32
N ALA A 254 0.92 16.60 7.29
CA ALA A 254 -0.05 15.51 7.43
C ALA A 254 0.53 14.22 8.06
N GLY A 255 1.86 14.13 8.20
CA GLY A 255 2.57 13.02 8.83
C GLY A 255 2.93 11.88 7.88
N VAL A 256 3.13 12.15 6.58
CA VAL A 256 3.59 11.14 5.61
C VAL A 256 4.93 10.55 6.03
N ASP A 257 5.07 9.22 5.89
CA ASP A 257 6.31 8.53 6.29
C ASP A 257 7.33 8.47 5.13
N VAL A 258 6.84 8.41 3.88
CA VAL A 258 7.68 8.30 2.69
C VAL A 258 7.00 8.92 1.47
N LEU A 259 7.73 9.69 0.72
CA LEU A 259 7.29 10.25 -0.56
C LEU A 259 7.77 9.38 -1.72
N CYS A 260 7.12 9.48 -2.87
CA CYS A 260 7.60 8.88 -4.10
C CYS A 260 7.30 9.80 -5.29
N ILE A 261 8.31 10.14 -6.07
CA ILE A 261 8.12 10.93 -7.28
C ILE A 261 7.44 10.06 -8.33
N ASP A 262 6.24 10.46 -8.75
CA ASP A 262 5.48 9.82 -9.83
C ASP A 262 5.70 10.58 -11.13
N SER A 263 6.56 10.03 -12.00
CA SER A 263 6.91 10.58 -13.29
C SER A 263 7.03 9.46 -14.32
N SER A 264 6.78 9.77 -15.60
CA SER A 264 6.96 8.81 -16.70
C SER A 264 8.41 8.42 -16.93
N GLU A 265 9.35 9.29 -16.56
CA GLU A 265 10.78 9.14 -16.76
C GLU A 265 11.59 9.59 -15.53
N GLY A 266 12.38 8.66 -14.98
CA GLY A 266 13.21 8.91 -13.80
C GLY A 266 14.56 9.51 -14.13
N TYR A 267 15.15 9.17 -15.26
CA TYR A 267 16.46 9.68 -15.67
C TYR A 267 16.33 11.07 -16.28
N SER A 268 15.93 12.04 -15.46
CA SER A 268 15.64 13.41 -15.89
C SER A 268 16.11 14.45 -14.87
N GLU A 269 16.44 15.63 -15.37
CA GLU A 269 16.81 16.80 -14.55
C GLU A 269 15.69 17.20 -13.58
N TRP A 270 14.44 17.00 -13.96
CA TRP A 270 13.26 17.31 -13.12
C TRP A 270 13.25 16.50 -11.82
N GLN A 271 13.61 15.22 -11.90
CA GLN A 271 13.70 14.36 -10.71
C GLN A 271 14.84 14.80 -9.79
N SER A 272 16.04 15.03 -10.34
CA SER A 272 17.17 15.46 -9.52
C SER A 272 16.93 16.82 -8.85
N ARG A 273 16.28 17.78 -9.53
CA ARG A 273 15.88 19.06 -8.94
C ARG A 273 14.87 18.89 -7.81
N THR A 274 13.88 18.01 -7.98
CA THR A 274 12.89 17.72 -6.93
C THR A 274 13.54 17.11 -5.71
N ILE A 275 14.43 16.12 -5.91
CA ILE A 275 15.19 15.49 -4.81
C ILE A 275 16.08 16.51 -4.12
N ALA A 276 16.82 17.31 -4.88
CA ALA A 276 17.71 18.34 -4.34
C ALA A 276 16.95 19.34 -3.47
N TRP A 277 15.77 19.79 -3.92
CA TRP A 277 14.91 20.69 -3.14
C TRP A 277 14.45 20.04 -1.82
N ILE A 278 14.05 18.77 -1.85
CA ILE A 278 13.65 18.04 -0.63
C ILE A 278 14.84 17.93 0.34
N ARG A 279 16.04 17.61 -0.18
CA ARG A 279 17.26 17.49 0.64
C ARG A 279 17.68 18.84 1.24
N GLU A 280 17.54 19.92 0.49
CA GLU A 280 17.83 21.28 0.98
C GLU A 280 16.90 21.69 2.14
N HIS A 281 15.60 21.37 2.06
CA HIS A 281 14.62 21.84 3.03
C HIS A 281 14.42 20.90 4.22
N TYR A 282 14.62 19.58 4.03
CA TYR A 282 14.29 18.55 5.03
C TYR A 282 15.46 17.59 5.33
N GLY A 283 16.57 17.68 4.64
CA GLY A 283 17.67 16.74 4.79
C GLY A 283 17.24 15.30 4.51
N ASP A 284 17.68 14.37 5.37
CA ASP A 284 17.30 12.96 5.30
C ASP A 284 16.09 12.60 6.19
N THR A 285 15.45 13.57 6.82
CA THR A 285 14.25 13.31 7.65
C THR A 285 13.06 12.93 6.79
N VAL A 286 12.88 13.56 5.63
CA VAL A 286 11.84 13.21 4.65
C VAL A 286 12.41 12.19 3.67
N LYS A 287 11.79 11.02 3.62
CA LYS A 287 12.17 9.93 2.72
C LYS A 287 11.50 10.11 1.36
N VAL A 288 12.26 9.90 0.26
CA VAL A 288 11.73 10.08 -1.10
C VAL A 288 12.27 9.00 -2.05
N GLY A 289 11.36 8.23 -2.63
CA GLY A 289 11.63 7.36 -3.75
C GLY A 289 11.55 8.09 -5.08
N ALA A 290 12.25 7.59 -6.08
CA ALA A 290 12.34 8.19 -7.40
C ALA A 290 12.28 7.12 -8.51
N GLY A 291 11.96 7.52 -9.72
CA GLY A 291 11.87 6.63 -10.89
C GLY A 291 10.78 7.11 -11.88
N ASN A 292 10.54 6.35 -12.95
CA ASN A 292 11.07 5.01 -13.17
C ASN A 292 12.31 5.05 -14.09
N VAL A 293 13.18 4.09 -13.87
CA VAL A 293 14.35 3.84 -14.71
C VAL A 293 14.39 2.39 -15.17
N VAL A 294 15.22 2.05 -16.17
CA VAL A 294 15.29 0.69 -16.72
C VAL A 294 16.73 0.18 -16.91
N ASP A 295 17.73 0.95 -16.47
CA ASP A 295 19.15 0.66 -16.65
C ASP A 295 20.02 1.14 -15.47
N ALA A 296 21.29 0.78 -15.53
CA ALA A 296 22.28 1.12 -14.53
C ALA A 296 22.56 2.64 -14.42
N GLU A 297 22.53 3.35 -15.52
CA GLU A 297 22.82 4.79 -15.56
C GLU A 297 21.73 5.58 -14.84
N GLY A 298 20.47 5.28 -15.15
CA GLY A 298 19.31 5.88 -14.49
C GLY A 298 19.29 5.61 -12.98
N PHE A 299 19.60 4.38 -12.56
CA PHE A 299 19.73 4.06 -11.14
C PHE A 299 20.83 4.90 -10.45
N ARG A 300 22.04 4.89 -11.00
CA ARG A 300 23.16 5.64 -10.42
C ARG A 300 22.90 7.15 -10.37
N PHE A 301 22.20 7.69 -11.36
CA PHE A 301 21.80 9.10 -11.40
C PHE A 301 20.88 9.43 -10.21
N LEU A 302 19.83 8.65 -9.99
CA LEU A 302 18.87 8.90 -8.90
C LEU A 302 19.47 8.62 -7.51
N ALA A 303 20.28 7.57 -7.37
CA ALA A 303 20.97 7.26 -6.13
C ALA A 303 21.93 8.38 -5.72
N LYS A 304 22.73 8.92 -6.67
CA LYS A 304 23.62 10.07 -6.45
C LYS A 304 22.86 11.36 -6.15
N ALA A 305 21.68 11.55 -6.74
CA ALA A 305 20.81 12.69 -6.42
C ALA A 305 20.24 12.63 -5.00
N GLY A 306 20.31 11.46 -4.34
CA GLY A 306 19.88 11.28 -2.96
C GLY A 306 18.55 10.57 -2.77
N ALA A 307 18.04 9.84 -3.78
CA ALA A 307 16.83 9.02 -3.64
C ALA A 307 16.99 7.98 -2.52
N ASP A 308 15.90 7.72 -1.77
CA ASP A 308 15.88 6.71 -0.73
C ASP A 308 15.59 5.32 -1.29
N PHE A 309 14.88 5.20 -2.40
CA PHE A 309 14.73 3.99 -3.19
C PHE A 309 14.51 4.34 -4.66
N VAL A 310 14.73 3.39 -5.56
CA VAL A 310 14.56 3.61 -7.00
C VAL A 310 13.56 2.62 -7.58
N LYS A 311 12.55 3.14 -8.30
CA LYS A 311 11.56 2.34 -9.04
C LYS A 311 12.08 1.97 -10.43
N ILE A 312 11.87 0.71 -10.80
CA ILE A 312 12.34 0.11 -12.05
C ILE A 312 11.14 -0.32 -12.88
N GLY A 313 11.08 0.14 -14.12
CA GLY A 313 10.11 -0.33 -15.09
C GLY A 313 9.44 0.80 -15.86
N ILE A 314 9.48 0.71 -17.20
CA ILE A 314 8.79 1.60 -18.12
C ILE A 314 7.99 0.75 -19.11
N GLY A 315 6.69 1.03 -19.21
CA GLY A 315 5.80 0.39 -20.16
C GLY A 315 5.42 -1.05 -19.82
N GLY A 316 5.71 -1.55 -18.59
CA GLY A 316 5.40 -2.92 -18.15
C GLY A 316 4.05 -3.12 -17.48
N GLY A 317 3.32 -2.05 -17.17
CA GLY A 317 2.01 -2.12 -16.53
C GLY A 317 0.92 -2.66 -17.47
N SER A 318 -0.07 -3.38 -16.92
CA SER A 318 -1.12 -4.04 -17.71
C SER A 318 -2.04 -3.07 -18.49
N ILE A 319 -2.06 -1.80 -18.11
CA ILE A 319 -2.84 -0.73 -18.76
C ILE A 319 -1.95 0.41 -19.28
N CYS A 320 -0.63 0.23 -19.25
CA CYS A 320 0.33 1.16 -19.81
C CYS A 320 0.55 0.85 -21.29
N ILE A 321 0.36 1.84 -22.15
CA ILE A 321 0.57 1.72 -23.60
C ILE A 321 1.76 2.57 -24.10
N THR A 322 2.67 2.98 -23.21
CA THR A 322 3.86 3.76 -23.56
C THR A 322 4.72 3.05 -24.61
N ARG A 323 4.87 1.71 -24.51
CA ARG A 323 5.63 0.93 -25.51
C ARG A 323 4.98 0.93 -26.88
N GLU A 324 3.64 0.90 -26.92
CA GLU A 324 2.87 0.91 -28.16
C GLU A 324 2.86 2.31 -28.78
N THR A 325 2.70 3.36 -27.97
CA THR A 325 2.55 4.73 -28.47
C THR A 325 3.88 5.45 -28.74
N LYS A 326 4.92 5.14 -27.96
CA LYS A 326 6.22 5.84 -28.01
C LYS A 326 7.39 4.93 -28.39
N GLY A 327 7.23 3.62 -28.35
CA GLY A 327 8.31 2.65 -28.56
C GLY A 327 9.37 2.67 -27.43
N ILE A 328 9.03 3.21 -26.24
CA ILE A 328 9.94 3.34 -25.11
C ILE A 328 9.61 2.28 -24.06
N GLY A 329 10.65 1.58 -23.59
CA GLY A 329 10.52 0.58 -22.52
C GLY A 329 11.62 -0.46 -22.58
N ARG A 330 11.60 -1.37 -21.59
CA ARG A 330 12.51 -2.50 -21.50
C ARG A 330 11.81 -3.69 -20.86
N GLY A 331 12.19 -4.92 -21.17
CA GLY A 331 11.70 -6.11 -20.50
C GLY A 331 11.99 -6.04 -19.00
N GLN A 332 10.97 -6.30 -18.18
CA GLN A 332 11.05 -6.01 -16.74
C GLN A 332 12.12 -6.84 -16.03
N ALA A 333 12.24 -8.12 -16.37
CA ALA A 333 13.26 -8.99 -15.77
C ALA A 333 14.68 -8.49 -16.09
N THR A 334 14.95 -8.12 -17.35
CA THR A 334 16.24 -7.57 -17.77
C THR A 334 16.57 -6.28 -17.01
N ALA A 335 15.59 -5.37 -16.92
CA ALA A 335 15.78 -4.11 -16.19
C ALA A 335 16.10 -4.33 -14.71
N VAL A 336 15.37 -5.21 -14.03
CA VAL A 336 15.60 -5.52 -12.61
C VAL A 336 16.99 -6.12 -12.40
N ILE A 337 17.40 -7.10 -13.21
CA ILE A 337 18.72 -7.75 -13.09
C ILE A 337 19.86 -6.74 -13.28
N GLU A 338 19.77 -5.85 -14.26
CA GLU A 338 20.80 -4.86 -14.53
C GLU A 338 20.88 -3.83 -13.40
N VAL A 339 19.75 -3.30 -12.97
CA VAL A 339 19.71 -2.31 -11.89
C VAL A 339 20.12 -2.91 -10.55
N ALA A 340 19.79 -4.19 -10.28
CA ALA A 340 20.27 -4.89 -9.07
C ALA A 340 21.80 -4.98 -9.02
N LYS A 341 22.44 -5.28 -10.15
CA LYS A 341 23.92 -5.25 -10.27
C LYS A 341 24.47 -3.85 -9.99
N ALA A 342 23.88 -2.83 -10.60
CA ALA A 342 24.29 -1.44 -10.40
C ALA A 342 24.12 -0.98 -8.93
N ARG A 343 23.05 -1.41 -8.24
CA ARG A 343 22.85 -1.17 -6.82
C ARG A 343 23.92 -1.82 -5.97
N ASP A 344 24.28 -3.07 -6.23
CA ASP A 344 25.28 -3.81 -5.48
C ASP A 344 26.69 -3.21 -5.68
N GLU A 345 27.00 -2.74 -6.88
CA GLU A 345 28.22 -1.99 -7.18
C GLU A 345 28.25 -0.66 -6.44
N TYR A 346 27.16 0.12 -6.51
CA TYR A 346 27.03 1.39 -5.80
C TYR A 346 27.19 1.23 -4.29
N TYR A 347 26.60 0.16 -3.72
CA TYR A 347 26.79 -0.17 -2.32
C TYR A 347 28.26 -0.47 -1.98
N LYS A 348 28.98 -1.25 -2.80
CA LYS A 348 30.40 -1.52 -2.62
C LYS A 348 31.26 -0.26 -2.69
N GLU A 349 30.91 0.67 -3.57
CA GLU A 349 31.63 1.93 -3.78
C GLU A 349 31.41 2.93 -2.62
N THR A 350 30.20 2.99 -2.07
CA THR A 350 29.77 4.07 -1.17
C THR A 350 29.41 3.66 0.26
N GLY A 351 29.19 2.36 0.50
CA GLY A 351 28.64 1.84 1.76
C GLY A 351 27.13 2.11 1.91
N ILE A 352 26.49 2.78 0.93
CA ILE A 352 25.06 3.11 0.98
C ILE A 352 24.25 2.10 0.15
N TYR A 353 23.36 1.39 0.81
CA TYR A 353 22.41 0.51 0.15
C TYR A 353 21.14 1.29 -0.20
N VAL A 354 20.82 1.38 -1.48
CA VAL A 354 19.63 2.06 -2.00
C VAL A 354 18.67 0.96 -2.50
N PRO A 355 17.56 0.65 -1.80
CA PRO A 355 16.62 -0.38 -2.22
C PRO A 355 16.03 -0.12 -3.60
N ILE A 356 15.70 -1.20 -4.32
CA ILE A 356 15.09 -1.13 -5.64
C ILE A 356 13.70 -1.77 -5.65
N CYS A 357 12.76 -1.08 -6.28
CA CYS A 357 11.38 -1.50 -6.44
C CYS A 357 11.12 -1.96 -7.87
N SER A 358 10.70 -3.20 -8.07
CA SER A 358 10.20 -3.63 -9.38
C SER A 358 8.76 -3.16 -9.58
N ASP A 359 8.54 -2.24 -10.52
CA ASP A 359 7.23 -1.64 -10.83
C ASP A 359 6.74 -2.05 -12.21
N GLY A 360 5.64 -2.80 -12.25
CA GLY A 360 5.05 -3.35 -13.47
C GLY A 360 5.59 -4.72 -13.89
N GLY A 361 4.99 -5.30 -14.93
CA GLY A 361 5.39 -6.60 -15.50
C GLY A 361 4.98 -7.83 -14.68
N ILE A 362 4.36 -7.65 -13.51
CA ILE A 362 3.89 -8.74 -12.65
C ILE A 362 2.46 -9.13 -13.04
N VAL A 363 2.34 -10.32 -13.61
CA VAL A 363 1.07 -10.90 -14.11
C VAL A 363 0.62 -12.05 -13.21
N HIS A 364 1.54 -12.82 -12.66
CA HIS A 364 1.29 -13.99 -11.81
C HIS A 364 1.96 -13.84 -10.44
N ASP A 365 1.45 -14.54 -9.41
CA ASP A 365 2.03 -14.50 -8.06
C ASP A 365 3.52 -14.89 -8.05
N TYR A 366 3.91 -15.88 -8.86
CA TYR A 366 5.31 -16.33 -8.93
C TYR A 366 6.26 -15.29 -9.55
N HIS A 367 5.75 -14.31 -10.33
CA HIS A 367 6.57 -13.19 -10.81
C HIS A 367 7.09 -12.32 -9.66
N ILE A 368 6.38 -12.29 -8.53
CA ILE A 368 6.88 -11.60 -7.32
C ILE A 368 8.13 -12.28 -6.83
N THR A 369 8.11 -13.62 -6.69
CA THR A 369 9.28 -14.36 -6.24
C THR A 369 10.45 -14.26 -7.24
N LEU A 370 10.15 -14.26 -8.55
CA LEU A 370 11.17 -14.02 -9.59
C LEU A 370 11.80 -12.63 -9.46
N ALA A 371 10.98 -11.58 -9.29
CA ALA A 371 11.49 -10.21 -9.12
C ALA A 371 12.41 -10.10 -7.89
N LEU A 372 12.01 -10.69 -6.76
CA LEU A 372 12.82 -10.72 -5.55
C LEU A 372 14.12 -11.52 -5.76
N ALA A 373 14.05 -12.69 -6.40
CA ALA A 373 15.25 -13.51 -6.71
C ALA A 373 16.22 -12.79 -7.66
N MET A 374 15.72 -11.95 -8.57
CA MET A 374 16.51 -11.16 -9.50
C MET A 374 17.13 -9.91 -8.86
N GLY A 375 16.84 -9.65 -7.59
CA GLY A 375 17.46 -8.59 -6.81
C GLY A 375 16.56 -7.43 -6.42
N ALA A 376 15.27 -7.42 -6.79
CA ALA A 376 14.34 -6.43 -6.25
C ALA A 376 14.17 -6.62 -4.74
N ASP A 377 14.12 -5.52 -3.99
CA ASP A 377 13.84 -5.54 -2.56
C ASP A 377 12.34 -5.67 -2.30
N PHE A 378 11.53 -5.05 -3.16
CA PHE A 378 10.08 -5.10 -3.10
C PHE A 378 9.45 -4.81 -4.48
N VAL A 379 8.14 -4.97 -4.57
CA VAL A 379 7.39 -4.82 -5.82
C VAL A 379 6.26 -3.80 -5.68
N MET A 380 6.03 -2.98 -6.71
CA MET A 380 4.88 -2.10 -6.83
C MET A 380 3.81 -2.74 -7.71
N LEU A 381 2.57 -2.80 -7.21
CA LEU A 381 1.47 -3.52 -7.84
C LEU A 381 0.28 -2.58 -8.07
N GLY A 382 -0.15 -2.45 -9.33
CA GLY A 382 -1.35 -1.70 -9.72
C GLY A 382 -2.57 -2.61 -9.86
N ARG A 383 -2.63 -3.40 -10.94
CA ARG A 383 -3.74 -4.31 -11.25
C ARG A 383 -4.09 -5.24 -10.10
N TYR A 384 -3.10 -5.74 -9.37
CA TYR A 384 -3.30 -6.63 -8.24
C TYR A 384 -4.17 -5.99 -7.16
N PHE A 385 -3.81 -4.77 -6.73
CA PHE A 385 -4.55 -4.07 -5.68
C PHE A 385 -5.86 -3.42 -6.15
N ALA A 386 -5.97 -3.07 -7.44
CA ALA A 386 -7.21 -2.53 -8.01
C ALA A 386 -8.42 -3.46 -7.85
N ARG A 387 -8.21 -4.75 -7.66
CA ARG A 387 -9.22 -5.81 -7.62
C ARG A 387 -9.96 -5.94 -6.30
N PHE A 388 -9.44 -5.34 -5.22
CA PHE A 388 -9.92 -5.55 -3.86
C PHE A 388 -11.00 -4.54 -3.45
N ASP A 389 -11.75 -4.88 -2.41
CA ASP A 389 -12.80 -4.02 -1.85
C ASP A 389 -12.27 -2.64 -1.44
N GLU A 390 -11.05 -2.58 -0.93
CA GLU A 390 -10.43 -1.38 -0.36
C GLU A 390 -9.87 -0.42 -1.41
N SER A 391 -9.76 -0.84 -2.68
CA SER A 391 -9.42 0.09 -3.77
C SER A 391 -10.54 1.12 -3.97
N PRO A 392 -10.22 2.38 -4.37
CA PRO A 392 -11.19 3.48 -4.36
C PRO A 392 -12.25 3.41 -5.47
N THR A 393 -12.20 2.41 -6.35
CA THR A 393 -13.10 2.31 -7.49
C THR A 393 -14.38 1.54 -7.18
N ASN A 394 -15.39 1.70 -8.03
CA ASN A 394 -16.66 1.03 -7.87
C ASN A 394 -16.58 -0.44 -8.27
N LYS A 395 -17.32 -1.29 -7.54
CA LYS A 395 -17.62 -2.66 -7.96
C LYS A 395 -18.84 -2.63 -8.88
N VAL A 396 -18.67 -3.15 -10.09
CA VAL A 396 -19.72 -3.19 -11.12
C VAL A 396 -19.98 -4.63 -11.56
N ARG A 397 -21.14 -4.90 -12.16
CA ARG A 397 -21.48 -6.22 -12.69
C ARG A 397 -21.46 -6.18 -14.22
N ILE A 398 -20.59 -6.97 -14.83
CA ILE A 398 -20.43 -7.06 -16.30
C ILE A 398 -20.56 -8.54 -16.69
N ASN A 399 -21.48 -8.85 -17.59
CA ASN A 399 -21.71 -10.22 -18.08
C ASN A 399 -21.90 -11.25 -16.92
N GLY A 400 -22.57 -10.83 -15.84
CA GLY A 400 -22.82 -11.70 -14.69
C GLY A 400 -21.68 -11.79 -13.67
N GLN A 401 -20.50 -11.28 -13.97
CA GLN A 401 -19.33 -11.26 -13.10
C GLN A 401 -19.14 -9.92 -12.40
N TYR A 402 -18.61 -9.94 -11.17
CA TYR A 402 -18.21 -8.73 -10.47
C TYR A 402 -16.82 -8.28 -10.95
N MET A 403 -16.74 -7.00 -11.28
CA MET A 403 -15.53 -6.33 -11.78
C MET A 403 -15.28 -5.07 -10.95
N LYS A 404 -14.04 -4.57 -10.94
CA LYS A 404 -13.67 -3.25 -10.44
C LYS A 404 -13.20 -2.40 -11.62
N GLU A 405 -13.52 -1.12 -11.60
CA GLU A 405 -12.99 -0.17 -12.58
C GLU A 405 -11.47 0.00 -12.36
N TYR A 406 -10.71 0.09 -13.43
CA TYR A 406 -9.26 0.25 -13.39
C TYR A 406 -8.75 1.05 -14.58
N TRP A 407 -8.13 2.19 -14.31
CA TRP A 407 -7.61 3.09 -15.34
C TRP A 407 -6.19 3.55 -15.02
N GLY A 408 -5.41 3.82 -16.10
CA GLY A 408 -4.04 4.30 -16.00
C GLY A 408 -3.96 5.80 -15.71
N GLU A 409 -2.89 6.22 -15.05
CA GLU A 409 -2.62 7.64 -14.79
C GLU A 409 -2.39 8.45 -16.07
N GLY A 410 -1.96 7.82 -17.15
CA GLY A 410 -1.83 8.41 -18.49
C GLY A 410 -3.12 8.37 -19.33
N SER A 411 -4.27 8.00 -18.78
CA SER A 411 -5.56 8.01 -19.45
C SER A 411 -6.25 9.36 -19.37
N ASN A 412 -7.17 9.63 -20.29
CA ASN A 412 -8.04 10.81 -20.25
C ASN A 412 -8.92 10.85 -18.99
N ARG A 413 -9.20 9.70 -18.38
CA ARG A 413 -9.98 9.61 -17.15
C ARG A 413 -9.21 10.16 -15.96
N ALA A 414 -7.94 9.79 -15.81
CA ALA A 414 -7.10 10.25 -14.70
C ALA A 414 -6.78 11.73 -14.79
N ARG A 415 -6.63 12.26 -16.00
CA ARG A 415 -6.22 13.66 -16.28
C ARG A 415 -4.93 14.04 -15.55
N ASN A 416 -4.03 13.09 -15.33
CA ASN A 416 -2.77 13.28 -14.62
C ASN A 416 -1.67 13.78 -15.57
N TRP A 417 -1.87 14.97 -16.15
CA TRP A 417 -0.89 15.61 -17.03
C TRP A 417 0.37 16.06 -16.28
N GLN A 418 0.31 16.21 -14.96
CA GLN A 418 1.47 16.63 -14.13
C GLN A 418 2.58 15.57 -14.08
N ARG A 419 2.25 14.33 -14.42
CA ARG A 419 3.20 13.22 -14.50
C ARG A 419 4.18 13.34 -15.66
N TYR A 420 3.87 14.16 -16.65
CA TYR A 420 4.60 14.28 -17.89
C TYR A 420 5.28 15.65 -18.01
N ASP A 421 6.47 15.68 -18.62
CA ASP A 421 7.08 16.94 -19.02
C ASP A 421 6.51 17.36 -20.39
N LEU A 422 5.64 18.35 -20.36
CA LEU A 422 4.91 18.84 -21.52
C LEU A 422 5.39 20.20 -22.01
N GLY A 423 6.58 20.66 -21.57
CA GLY A 423 7.10 21.96 -21.99
C GLY A 423 6.14 23.13 -21.72
N GLY A 424 5.39 23.06 -20.59
CA GLY A 424 4.40 24.06 -20.20
C GLY A 424 2.97 23.81 -20.71
N SER A 425 2.73 22.77 -21.53
CA SER A 425 1.37 22.35 -21.91
C SER A 425 0.62 21.78 -20.72
N THR A 426 -0.71 22.01 -20.68
CA THR A 426 -1.62 21.49 -19.65
C THR A 426 -2.46 20.31 -20.12
N LYS A 427 -2.23 19.80 -21.32
CA LYS A 427 -2.95 18.67 -21.91
C LYS A 427 -1.99 17.65 -22.48
N LEU A 428 -2.31 16.35 -22.27
CA LEU A 428 -1.69 15.26 -23.04
C LEU A 428 -2.17 15.34 -24.50
N SER A 429 -1.23 15.20 -25.43
CA SER A 429 -1.54 15.14 -26.85
C SER A 429 -2.07 13.78 -27.28
N PHE A 430 -1.78 12.74 -26.49
CA PHE A 430 -2.23 11.36 -26.69
C PHE A 430 -2.23 10.64 -25.33
N GLU A 431 -2.95 9.51 -25.24
CA GLU A 431 -3.01 8.69 -24.05
C GLU A 431 -1.79 7.74 -23.95
N GLU A 432 -1.30 7.54 -22.75
CA GLU A 432 -0.31 6.52 -22.41
C GLU A 432 -0.87 5.45 -21.44
N GLY A 433 -2.16 5.45 -21.23
CA GLY A 433 -2.89 4.49 -20.41
C GLY A 433 -4.31 4.31 -20.86
N VAL A 434 -4.89 3.16 -20.57
CA VAL A 434 -6.27 2.82 -20.92
C VAL A 434 -7.20 2.85 -19.72
N ASP A 435 -8.51 3.00 -19.98
CA ASP A 435 -9.60 2.80 -19.02
C ASP A 435 -10.18 1.40 -19.20
N SER A 436 -10.29 0.63 -18.14
CA SER A 436 -10.60 -0.79 -18.19
C SER A 436 -11.28 -1.31 -16.93
N TYR A 437 -11.52 -2.60 -16.90
CA TYR A 437 -12.01 -3.34 -15.73
C TYR A 437 -11.07 -4.48 -15.37
N VAL A 438 -11.05 -4.81 -14.08
CA VAL A 438 -10.35 -5.99 -13.55
C VAL A 438 -11.33 -6.87 -12.78
N PRO A 439 -11.16 -8.19 -12.77
CA PRO A 439 -11.98 -9.10 -11.96
C PRO A 439 -11.91 -8.73 -10.48
N TYR A 440 -13.06 -8.64 -9.84
CA TYR A 440 -13.17 -8.42 -8.41
C TYR A 440 -12.63 -9.62 -7.62
N ALA A 441 -11.88 -9.38 -6.55
CA ALA A 441 -11.18 -10.42 -5.79
C ALA A 441 -11.48 -10.44 -4.28
N GLY A 442 -12.49 -9.69 -3.82
CA GLY A 442 -12.87 -9.68 -2.40
C GLY A 442 -11.98 -8.80 -1.52
N PRO A 443 -11.85 -9.11 -0.22
CA PRO A 443 -11.01 -8.35 0.72
C PRO A 443 -9.52 -8.45 0.38
N LEU A 444 -8.77 -7.36 0.59
CA LEU A 444 -7.32 -7.30 0.36
C LEU A 444 -6.57 -8.34 1.20
N SER A 445 -6.95 -8.50 2.47
CA SER A 445 -6.28 -9.42 3.39
C SER A 445 -6.22 -10.85 2.85
N ASP A 446 -7.34 -11.38 2.32
CA ASP A 446 -7.43 -12.74 1.81
C ASP A 446 -6.51 -12.93 0.58
N GLY A 447 -6.51 -11.96 -0.32
CA GLY A 447 -5.66 -11.98 -1.50
C GLY A 447 -4.18 -11.90 -1.16
N VAL A 448 -3.80 -10.96 -0.30
CA VAL A 448 -2.39 -10.76 0.12
C VAL A 448 -1.88 -11.99 0.86
N GLN A 449 -2.61 -12.53 1.84
CA GLN A 449 -2.19 -13.72 2.59
C GLN A 449 -2.00 -14.93 1.67
N THR A 450 -2.93 -15.15 0.72
CA THR A 450 -2.82 -16.23 -0.27
C THR A 450 -1.56 -16.07 -1.14
N THR A 451 -1.31 -14.87 -1.66
CA THR A 451 -0.14 -14.58 -2.48
C THR A 451 1.16 -14.75 -1.69
N LEU A 452 1.23 -14.20 -0.47
CA LEU A 452 2.42 -14.34 0.37
C LEU A 452 2.71 -15.79 0.76
N TYR A 453 1.67 -16.60 0.96
CA TYR A 453 1.88 -18.04 1.20
C TYR A 453 2.54 -18.73 0.01
N LYS A 454 2.13 -18.42 -1.23
CA LYS A 454 2.77 -18.92 -2.46
C LYS A 454 4.23 -18.46 -2.56
N VAL A 455 4.51 -17.17 -2.31
CA VAL A 455 5.87 -16.62 -2.30
C VAL A 455 6.74 -17.36 -1.28
N LYS A 456 6.28 -17.49 -0.04
CA LYS A 456 7.00 -18.21 1.03
C LYS A 456 7.24 -19.68 0.67
N SER A 457 6.24 -20.36 0.11
CA SER A 457 6.38 -21.76 -0.34
C SER A 457 7.45 -21.89 -1.44
N THR A 458 7.46 -20.99 -2.41
CA THR A 458 8.48 -20.98 -3.47
C THR A 458 9.88 -20.71 -2.89
N MET A 459 10.01 -19.81 -1.91
CA MET A 459 11.28 -19.55 -1.23
C MET A 459 11.78 -20.79 -0.50
N CYS A 460 10.90 -21.54 0.15
CA CYS A 460 11.24 -22.83 0.79
C CYS A 460 11.79 -23.82 -0.25
N ASN A 461 11.18 -23.92 -1.43
CA ASN A 461 11.67 -24.77 -2.52
C ASN A 461 13.05 -24.35 -3.03
N CYS A 462 13.45 -23.10 -2.84
CA CYS A 462 14.79 -22.59 -3.13
C CYS A 462 15.76 -22.72 -1.95
N GLY A 463 15.32 -23.25 -0.80
CA GLY A 463 16.11 -23.36 0.42
C GLY A 463 16.39 -22.01 1.10
N ALA A 464 15.52 -21.00 0.90
CA ALA A 464 15.69 -19.65 1.41
C ALA A 464 14.62 -19.30 2.45
N LEU A 465 15.05 -18.69 3.57
CA LEU A 465 14.18 -18.23 4.65
C LEU A 465 14.08 -16.71 4.75
N SER A 466 14.78 -15.99 3.88
CA SER A 466 14.73 -14.53 3.78
C SER A 466 14.95 -14.06 2.34
N ILE A 467 14.57 -12.82 2.02
CA ILE A 467 14.78 -12.24 0.68
C ILE A 467 16.28 -12.20 0.33
N PRO A 468 17.19 -11.75 1.20
CA PRO A 468 18.65 -11.83 0.91
C PRO A 468 19.15 -13.24 0.64
N GLU A 469 18.65 -14.25 1.37
CA GLU A 469 19.01 -15.64 1.09
C GLU A 469 18.48 -16.12 -0.26
N LEU A 470 17.26 -15.72 -0.64
CA LEU A 470 16.71 -16.02 -1.95
C LEU A 470 17.59 -15.44 -3.06
N GLN A 471 17.99 -14.18 -2.94
CA GLN A 471 18.89 -13.52 -3.90
C GLN A 471 20.25 -14.21 -4.06
N GLN A 472 20.74 -14.83 -2.98
CA GLN A 472 22.02 -15.57 -2.99
C GLN A 472 21.90 -17.01 -3.52
N LYS A 473 20.80 -17.69 -3.17
CA LYS A 473 20.63 -19.14 -3.42
C LYS A 473 19.85 -19.47 -4.68
N ALA A 474 19.00 -18.54 -5.15
CA ALA A 474 18.12 -18.79 -6.29
C ALA A 474 18.90 -19.07 -7.57
N LYS A 475 18.43 -20.07 -8.31
CA LYS A 475 18.91 -20.41 -9.65
C LYS A 475 17.77 -20.15 -10.64
N LEU A 476 18.05 -19.38 -11.66
CA LEU A 476 17.08 -19.00 -12.68
C LEU A 476 17.45 -19.65 -14.00
N THR A 477 16.45 -20.15 -14.72
CA THR A 477 16.59 -20.62 -16.08
C THR A 477 15.70 -19.84 -17.02
N VAL A 478 16.19 -19.55 -18.20
CA VAL A 478 15.39 -19.00 -19.31
C VAL A 478 14.60 -20.13 -19.92
N VAL A 479 13.32 -19.90 -20.21
CA VAL A 479 12.43 -20.90 -20.81
C VAL A 479 12.05 -20.53 -22.25
N SER A 480 11.80 -21.54 -23.07
CA SER A 480 11.28 -21.37 -24.42
C SER A 480 9.76 -21.09 -24.39
N SER A 481 9.21 -20.64 -25.52
CA SER A 481 7.76 -20.49 -25.68
C SER A 481 7.00 -21.81 -25.44
N THR A 482 7.58 -22.96 -25.81
CA THR A 482 7.00 -24.28 -25.56
C THR A 482 6.97 -24.59 -24.04
N SER A 483 8.05 -24.29 -23.32
CA SER A 483 8.09 -24.48 -21.86
C SER A 483 7.10 -23.56 -21.12
N ILE A 484 6.80 -22.40 -21.66
CA ILE A 484 5.76 -21.51 -21.09
C ILE A 484 4.38 -22.17 -21.21
N VAL A 485 4.07 -22.78 -22.35
CA VAL A 485 2.81 -23.52 -22.55
C VAL A 485 2.75 -24.77 -21.67
N GLU A 486 3.85 -25.54 -21.55
CA GLU A 486 3.97 -26.69 -20.66
C GLU A 486 3.72 -26.32 -19.19
N GLY A 487 4.10 -25.10 -18.77
CA GLY A 487 3.94 -24.61 -17.39
C GLY A 487 2.50 -24.36 -16.97
N GLY A 488 1.53 -24.34 -17.90
CA GLY A 488 0.11 -24.20 -17.64
C GLY A 488 -0.66 -25.53 -17.68
N SER A 489 -1.92 -25.51 -17.24
CA SER A 489 -2.81 -26.64 -17.46
C SER A 489 -3.06 -26.79 -18.96
N HIS A 490 -2.70 -27.93 -19.53
CA HIS A 490 -2.86 -28.22 -20.94
C HIS A 490 -3.45 -29.63 -21.15
N ASP A 491 -4.11 -29.85 -22.25
CA ASP A 491 -4.75 -31.11 -22.63
C ASP A 491 -5.80 -31.65 -21.64
N VAL A 492 -6.36 -30.74 -20.79
CA VAL A 492 -7.41 -31.06 -19.81
C VAL A 492 -8.53 -30.02 -19.82
N MET A 493 -9.75 -30.45 -19.53
CA MET A 493 -10.87 -29.56 -19.30
C MET A 493 -11.00 -29.27 -17.79
N LEU A 494 -10.82 -28.00 -17.42
CA LEU A 494 -10.93 -27.59 -16.01
C LEU A 494 -12.40 -27.64 -15.58
N LYS A 495 -12.71 -28.37 -14.50
CA LYS A 495 -14.06 -28.40 -13.89
C LYS A 495 -14.43 -27.07 -13.22
N ASN A 496 -13.46 -26.46 -12.54
CA ASN A 496 -13.59 -25.14 -11.93
C ASN A 496 -12.30 -24.37 -12.26
N ALA A 497 -12.41 -23.32 -13.03
CA ALA A 497 -11.33 -22.34 -13.11
C ALA A 497 -11.29 -21.61 -11.76
N THR A 498 -10.40 -22.03 -10.87
CA THR A 498 -10.07 -21.20 -9.69
C THR A 498 -9.44 -19.93 -10.26
N PRO A 499 -10.05 -18.73 -10.11
CA PRO A 499 -9.45 -17.54 -10.63
C PRO A 499 -8.10 -17.37 -9.93
N ASN A 500 -7.02 -17.46 -10.69
CA ASN A 500 -5.74 -17.00 -10.19
C ASN A 500 -5.92 -15.50 -9.93
N ILE A 501 -5.68 -15.04 -8.70
CA ILE A 501 -5.89 -13.63 -8.31
C ILE A 501 -5.13 -12.68 -9.25
N MET A 502 -4.07 -13.17 -9.89
CA MET A 502 -3.28 -12.42 -10.87
C MET A 502 -3.71 -12.66 -12.33
N ASN A 503 -4.38 -13.79 -12.61
CA ASN A 503 -4.90 -14.14 -13.93
C ASN A 503 -6.41 -13.96 -13.95
N GLY A 504 -6.87 -12.75 -14.09
CA GLY A 504 -8.28 -12.48 -14.31
C GLY A 504 -8.51 -12.13 -15.76
#